data_e58e3185520cf79135d6a40b3bb2daa2
#
_entry.id   e58e3185520cf79135d6a40b3bb2daa2
#
_cell.length_a   1.000
_cell.length_b   1.000
_cell.length_c   1.000
_cell.angle_alpha   90.00
_cell.angle_beta   90.00
_cell.angle_gamma   90.00
#
_symmetry.space_group_name_H-M   'P 1'
#
loop_
_entity.id
_entity.type
_entity.pdbx_description
1 polymer ?
#
loop_
_entity_poly.entity_id
_entity_poly.type
_entity_poly.pdbx_seq_one_letter_code
_entity_poly.pdbx_strand_id
1 'polypeptide(L)'
;GKHSGETAIEAARMAKAVGVPVSLRWTREEEFTWAYFRPSAVIEGRGGLDENGSLAAWEFETTNAGGSALDTPYDVPNVVTRSLDADGPLRQGSYRALGSTANVFARESLMDELAHAAGQDPLAFRLARLSHERLRAVLEDVAERADWAGRSRTPGVGMGLACGTEKGSYVAACAEVVV
;
A
#
# COMPACT_ATOMS: atom_id res chain seq x y z
N GLY A 1 6.88 5.00 15.98
CA GLY A 1 5.90 5.96 15.60
C GLY A 1 5.92 7.25 16.38
N LYS A 2 5.32 8.25 15.80
CA LYS A 2 5.25 9.62 16.35
C LYS A 2 3.98 9.87 17.15
N HIS A 3 3.18 8.88 17.43
CA HIS A 3 1.78 9.12 17.73
C HIS A 3 1.42 8.99 19.18
N SER A 4 2.17 8.18 19.87
CA SER A 4 1.99 8.05 21.28
C SER A 4 2.92 9.01 21.99
N GLY A 5 2.39 9.97 22.67
CA GLY A 5 3.19 10.80 23.60
C GLY A 5 3.67 10.03 24.82
N GLU A 6 3.56 8.72 24.83
CA GLU A 6 3.76 7.87 26.01
C GLU A 6 5.17 7.97 26.55
N THR A 7 6.18 7.84 25.70
CA THR A 7 7.58 8.00 26.14
C THR A 7 7.86 9.39 26.69
N ALA A 8 7.24 10.43 26.12
CA ALA A 8 7.35 11.78 26.64
C ALA A 8 6.62 11.93 28.00
N ILE A 9 5.44 11.34 28.13
CA ILE A 9 4.66 11.32 29.38
C ILE A 9 5.42 10.57 30.46
N GLU A 10 5.98 9.41 30.14
CA GLU A 10 6.81 8.61 31.06
C GLU A 10 8.04 9.38 31.50
N ALA A 11 8.80 9.96 30.57
CA ALA A 11 9.97 10.78 30.90
C ALA A 11 9.60 11.97 31.79
N ALA A 12 8.49 12.64 31.51
CA ALA A 12 8.01 13.77 32.33
C ALA A 12 7.61 13.33 33.75
N ARG A 13 6.91 12.18 33.88
CA ARG A 13 6.56 11.60 35.18
C ARG A 13 7.78 11.21 36.00
N MET A 14 8.75 10.57 35.37
CA MET A 14 10.02 10.20 36.01
C MET A 14 10.80 11.45 36.44
N ALA A 15 10.95 12.45 35.57
CA ALA A 15 11.64 13.70 35.91
C ALA A 15 10.95 14.41 37.09
N LYS A 16 9.63 14.44 37.10
CA LYS A 16 8.86 15.01 38.24
C LYS A 16 9.09 14.24 39.53
N ALA A 17 9.17 12.92 39.47
CA ALA A 17 9.33 12.07 40.67
C ALA A 17 10.74 12.20 41.27
N VAL A 18 11.78 12.32 40.44
CA VAL A 18 13.18 12.38 40.91
C VAL A 18 13.71 13.83 41.03
N GLY A 19 12.98 14.81 40.52
CA GLY A 19 13.35 16.24 40.63
C GLY A 19 14.51 16.68 39.71
N VAL A 20 14.93 15.85 38.76
CA VAL A 20 16.03 16.15 37.82
C VAL A 20 15.64 15.76 36.39
N PRO A 21 16.30 16.28 35.35
CA PRO A 21 16.07 15.86 33.97
C PRO A 21 16.27 14.37 33.79
N VAL A 22 15.38 13.73 33.04
CA VAL A 22 15.42 12.29 32.74
C VAL A 22 15.45 12.08 31.23
N SER A 23 16.36 11.22 30.76
CA SER A 23 16.37 10.68 29.40
C SER A 23 15.80 9.27 29.42
N LEU A 24 14.68 9.07 28.72
CA LEU A 24 14.03 7.77 28.62
C LEU A 24 14.26 7.16 27.22
N ARG A 25 14.68 5.93 27.19
CA ARG A 25 14.81 5.17 25.96
C ARG A 25 14.33 3.73 26.21
N TRP A 26 13.33 3.32 25.44
CA TRP A 26 12.91 1.94 25.44
C TRP A 26 13.94 1.03 24.79
N THR A 27 14.11 -0.15 25.32
CA THR A 27 14.84 -1.23 24.65
C THR A 27 14.02 -1.77 23.48
N ARG A 28 14.63 -2.63 22.66
CA ARG A 28 13.91 -3.25 21.55
C ARG A 28 12.81 -4.22 22.05
N GLU A 29 13.05 -4.92 23.14
CA GLU A 29 12.05 -5.77 23.79
C GLU A 29 10.85 -4.96 24.29
N GLU A 30 11.10 -3.81 24.91
CA GLU A 30 10.04 -2.92 25.38
C GLU A 30 9.23 -2.35 24.21
N GLU A 31 9.89 -1.96 23.12
CA GLU A 31 9.19 -1.51 21.90
C GLU A 31 8.27 -2.60 21.34
N PHE A 32 8.75 -3.84 21.25
CA PHE A 32 7.92 -4.95 20.75
C PHE A 32 6.80 -5.36 21.70
N THR A 33 6.97 -5.11 22.99
CA THR A 33 5.97 -5.45 24.00
C THR A 33 4.91 -4.37 24.16
N TRP A 34 5.29 -3.10 24.12
CA TRP A 34 4.45 -2.00 24.56
C TRP A 34 4.09 -1.01 23.46
N ALA A 35 4.79 -0.98 22.33
CA ALA A 35 4.48 -0.08 21.24
C ALA A 35 3.18 -0.48 20.52
N TYR A 36 2.70 0.44 19.69
CA TYR A 36 1.55 0.18 18.82
C TYR A 36 1.92 -0.76 17.69
N PHE A 37 1.00 -1.62 17.36
CA PHE A 37 1.08 -2.48 16.18
C PHE A 37 0.51 -1.77 14.96
N ARG A 38 1.00 -2.12 13.78
CA ARG A 38 0.30 -1.78 12.56
C ARG A 38 -1.08 -2.43 12.60
N PRO A 39 -2.16 -1.69 12.28
CA PRO A 39 -3.47 -2.31 12.15
C PRO A 39 -3.41 -3.50 11.19
N SER A 40 -3.95 -4.63 11.63
CA SER A 40 -4.24 -5.74 10.71
C SER A 40 -5.42 -5.33 9.83
N ALA A 41 -5.39 -5.75 8.56
CA ALA A 41 -6.42 -5.37 7.62
C ALA A 41 -6.97 -6.58 6.89
N VAL A 42 -8.27 -6.51 6.57
CA VAL A 42 -8.89 -7.35 5.55
C VAL A 42 -9.27 -6.44 4.39
N ILE A 43 -8.89 -6.84 3.18
CA ILE A 43 -9.20 -6.05 1.98
C ILE A 43 -9.89 -6.96 0.99
N GLU A 44 -11.02 -6.50 0.50
CA GLU A 44 -11.79 -7.15 -0.55
C GLU A 44 -11.84 -6.24 -1.78
N GLY A 45 -11.38 -6.77 -2.92
CA GLY A 45 -11.41 -6.07 -4.18
C GLY A 45 -12.12 -6.88 -5.26
N ARG A 46 -12.93 -6.21 -6.07
CA ARG A 46 -13.60 -6.79 -7.23
C ARG A 46 -13.48 -5.85 -8.42
N GLY A 47 -13.18 -6.40 -9.59
CA GLY A 47 -13.17 -5.67 -10.83
C GLY A 47 -14.06 -6.34 -11.87
N GLY A 48 -14.80 -5.55 -12.63
CA GLY A 48 -15.60 -6.02 -13.76
C GLY A 48 -14.96 -5.60 -15.07
N LEU A 49 -14.74 -6.57 -15.96
CA LEU A 49 -14.30 -6.32 -17.33
C LEU A 49 -15.50 -6.35 -18.28
N ASP A 50 -15.51 -5.48 -19.27
CA ASP A 50 -16.47 -5.53 -20.37
C ASP A 50 -16.07 -6.60 -21.42
N GLU A 51 -16.88 -6.76 -22.45
CA GLU A 51 -16.65 -7.73 -23.54
C GLU A 51 -15.35 -7.48 -24.33
N ASN A 52 -14.78 -6.28 -24.24
CA ASN A 52 -13.53 -5.89 -24.89
C ASN A 52 -12.31 -6.02 -23.96
N GLY A 53 -12.51 -6.52 -22.73
CA GLY A 53 -11.46 -6.60 -21.71
C GLY A 53 -11.09 -5.25 -21.08
N SER A 54 -11.98 -4.25 -21.19
CA SER A 54 -11.79 -2.96 -20.52
C SER A 54 -12.38 -3.00 -19.12
N LEU A 55 -11.73 -2.32 -18.17
CA LEU A 55 -12.18 -2.24 -16.79
C LEU A 55 -13.41 -1.31 -16.71
N ALA A 56 -14.57 -1.90 -16.45
CA ALA A 56 -15.85 -1.22 -16.43
C ALA A 56 -16.36 -0.91 -15.01
N ALA A 57 -15.94 -1.69 -14.02
CA ALA A 57 -16.37 -1.51 -12.64
C ALA A 57 -15.25 -1.88 -11.67
N TRP A 58 -15.25 -1.20 -10.52
CA TRP A 58 -14.30 -1.38 -9.45
C TRP A 58 -15.00 -1.26 -8.09
N GLU A 59 -14.88 -2.28 -7.28
CA GLU A 59 -15.30 -2.26 -5.89
C GLU A 59 -14.09 -2.59 -5.01
N PHE A 60 -13.83 -1.75 -4.01
CA PHE A 60 -12.69 -1.92 -3.14
C PHE A 60 -13.06 -1.54 -1.71
N GLU A 61 -12.99 -2.48 -0.83
CA GLU A 61 -13.31 -2.29 0.57
C GLU A 61 -12.12 -2.69 1.44
N THR A 62 -11.76 -1.83 2.37
CA THR A 62 -10.76 -2.11 3.39
C THR A 62 -11.36 -2.06 4.76
N THR A 63 -11.13 -3.09 5.55
CA THR A 63 -11.46 -3.12 6.97
C THR A 63 -10.18 -2.93 7.76
N ASN A 64 -10.15 -1.90 8.60
CA ASN A 64 -9.09 -1.58 9.55
C ASN A 64 -7.72 -1.14 8.96
N ALA A 65 -7.56 -1.02 7.65
CA ALA A 65 -6.33 -0.48 7.08
C ALA A 65 -6.28 1.06 7.13
N GLY A 66 -7.44 1.71 7.13
CA GLY A 66 -7.58 3.16 6.98
C GLY A 66 -7.52 3.63 5.53
N GLY A 67 -7.86 4.91 5.31
CA GLY A 67 -8.12 5.47 3.99
C GLY A 67 -6.90 5.92 3.17
N SER A 68 -5.66 5.71 3.64
CA SER A 68 -4.48 6.13 2.87
C SER A 68 -4.33 5.28 1.60
N ALA A 69 -4.27 5.93 0.44
CA ALA A 69 -4.21 5.32 -0.89
C ALA A 69 -5.34 4.30 -1.15
N LEU A 70 -6.52 4.55 -0.59
CA LEU A 70 -7.70 3.73 -0.75
C LEU A 70 -8.29 3.86 -2.16
N ASP A 71 -8.40 5.08 -2.64
CA ASP A 71 -8.96 5.34 -3.96
C ASP A 71 -8.04 4.81 -5.06
N THR A 72 -8.67 4.30 -6.12
CA THR A 72 -7.93 3.88 -7.30
C THR A 72 -7.43 5.10 -8.08
N PRO A 73 -6.17 5.12 -8.53
CA PRO A 73 -5.67 6.16 -9.43
C PRO A 73 -6.03 5.88 -10.90
N TYR A 74 -6.66 4.75 -11.18
CA TYR A 74 -7.02 4.33 -12.52
C TYR A 74 -8.39 4.87 -12.92
N ASP A 75 -8.54 5.19 -14.19
CA ASP A 75 -9.80 5.65 -14.78
C ASP A 75 -10.76 4.47 -14.93
N VAL A 76 -11.79 4.45 -14.10
CA VAL A 76 -12.83 3.41 -14.11
C VAL A 76 -14.20 4.10 -14.08
N PRO A 77 -15.14 3.72 -14.97
CA PRO A 77 -16.44 4.39 -15.06
C PRO A 77 -17.30 4.24 -13.80
N ASN A 78 -17.24 3.08 -13.16
CA ASN A 78 -18.05 2.76 -12.00
C ASN A 78 -17.17 2.34 -10.84
N VAL A 79 -17.08 3.17 -9.81
CA VAL A 79 -16.17 2.95 -8.65
C VAL A 79 -16.98 2.99 -7.37
N VAL A 80 -16.75 2.00 -6.52
CA VAL A 80 -17.18 2.00 -5.11
C VAL A 80 -15.98 1.71 -4.24
N THR A 81 -15.69 2.61 -3.31
CA THR A 81 -14.62 2.44 -2.31
C THR A 81 -15.19 2.62 -0.91
N ARG A 82 -14.79 1.76 0.02
CA ARG A 82 -15.21 1.81 1.43
C ARG A 82 -14.05 1.57 2.36
N SER A 83 -14.04 2.31 3.47
CA SER A 83 -13.15 2.06 4.60
C SER A 83 -14.00 1.82 5.83
N LEU A 84 -13.85 0.66 6.42
CA LEU A 84 -14.52 0.24 7.62
C LEU A 84 -13.54 0.17 8.78
N ASP A 85 -13.98 0.56 9.96
CA ASP A 85 -13.20 0.41 11.18
C ASP A 85 -13.50 -0.95 11.82
N ALA A 86 -12.52 -1.53 12.48
CA ALA A 86 -12.68 -2.73 13.29
C ALA A 86 -11.82 -2.64 14.56
N ASP A 87 -12.37 -3.12 15.66
CA ASP A 87 -11.63 -3.25 16.89
C ASP A 87 -10.72 -4.47 16.82
N GLY A 88 -9.49 -4.31 17.30
CA GLY A 88 -8.51 -5.38 17.39
C GLY A 88 -8.10 -5.64 18.84
N PRO A 89 -7.62 -6.85 19.17
CA PRO A 89 -7.19 -7.19 20.53
C PRO A 89 -5.88 -6.50 20.92
N LEU A 90 -5.14 -5.99 19.98
CA LEU A 90 -3.85 -5.33 20.19
C LEU A 90 -3.98 -3.81 20.04
N ARG A 91 -3.12 -3.07 20.76
CA ARG A 91 -3.00 -1.62 20.59
C ARG A 91 -2.55 -1.31 19.18
N GLN A 92 -3.39 -0.63 18.44
CA GLN A 92 -3.11 -0.24 17.06
C GLN A 92 -2.80 1.25 16.97
N GLY A 93 -1.92 1.60 16.06
CA GLY A 93 -1.56 2.97 15.81
C GLY A 93 -0.93 3.17 14.44
N SER A 94 -0.76 4.43 14.09
CA SER A 94 -0.16 4.77 12.82
C SER A 94 1.26 4.23 12.69
N TYR A 95 1.50 3.56 11.60
CA TYR A 95 2.80 3.00 11.25
C TYR A 95 3.30 3.64 9.94
N ARG A 96 4.58 3.42 9.57
CA ARG A 96 5.13 3.97 8.33
C ARG A 96 4.27 3.58 7.12
N ALA A 97 3.98 4.55 6.26
CA ALA A 97 3.11 4.45 5.09
C ALA A 97 1.61 4.22 5.39
N LEU A 98 1.19 4.20 6.67
CA LEU A 98 -0.22 4.11 7.06
C LEU A 98 -0.94 2.92 6.35
N GLY A 99 -2.18 3.12 5.94
CA GLY A 99 -2.97 2.15 5.18
C GLY A 99 -2.47 1.89 3.77
N SER A 100 -1.67 2.80 3.19
CA SER A 100 -1.20 2.64 1.82
C SER A 100 -0.37 1.37 1.60
N THR A 101 0.33 0.87 2.63
CA THR A 101 1.04 -0.42 2.53
C THR A 101 0.12 -1.57 2.13
N ALA A 102 -1.06 -1.66 2.76
CA ALA A 102 -2.02 -2.72 2.50
C ALA A 102 -2.88 -2.42 1.26
N ASN A 103 -3.39 -1.18 1.17
CA ASN A 103 -4.29 -0.78 0.09
C ASN A 103 -3.61 -0.81 -1.28
N VAL A 104 -2.35 -0.34 -1.39
CA VAL A 104 -1.61 -0.40 -2.66
C VAL A 104 -1.30 -1.84 -3.04
N PHE A 105 -0.87 -2.68 -2.09
CA PHE A 105 -0.62 -4.10 -2.36
C PHE A 105 -1.86 -4.78 -2.93
N ALA A 106 -3.00 -4.67 -2.25
CA ALA A 106 -4.24 -5.31 -2.69
C ALA A 106 -4.74 -4.76 -4.03
N ARG A 107 -4.69 -3.43 -4.22
CA ARG A 107 -5.09 -2.79 -5.47
C ARG A 107 -4.25 -3.22 -6.66
N GLU A 108 -2.93 -3.20 -6.50
CA GLU A 108 -2.03 -3.56 -7.60
C GLU A 108 -2.07 -5.05 -7.92
N SER A 109 -2.27 -5.92 -6.91
CA SER A 109 -2.51 -7.34 -7.13
C SER A 109 -3.80 -7.57 -7.91
N LEU A 110 -4.90 -6.89 -7.56
CA LEU A 110 -6.16 -6.97 -8.30
C LEU A 110 -5.99 -6.47 -9.75
N MET A 111 -5.19 -5.42 -9.97
CA MET A 111 -4.88 -4.95 -11.32
C MET A 111 -4.14 -6.00 -12.16
N ASP A 112 -3.23 -6.77 -11.55
CA ASP A 112 -2.54 -7.87 -12.24
C ASP A 112 -3.49 -9.02 -12.57
N GLU A 113 -4.38 -9.39 -11.65
CA GLU A 113 -5.40 -10.41 -11.88
C GLU A 113 -6.36 -10.01 -13.00
N LEU A 114 -6.79 -8.75 -13.04
CA LEU A 114 -7.66 -8.22 -14.09
C LEU A 114 -6.94 -8.13 -15.45
N ALA A 115 -5.67 -7.74 -15.47
CA ALA A 115 -4.86 -7.74 -16.69
C ALA A 115 -4.74 -9.17 -17.24
N HIS A 116 -4.48 -10.14 -16.37
CA HIS A 116 -4.42 -11.54 -16.74
C HIS A 116 -5.76 -12.05 -17.26
N ALA A 117 -6.87 -11.75 -16.59
CA ALA A 117 -8.22 -12.12 -17.03
C ALA A 117 -8.59 -11.49 -18.38
N ALA A 118 -8.11 -10.29 -18.66
CA ALA A 118 -8.27 -9.60 -19.95
C ALA A 118 -7.31 -10.13 -21.04
N GLY A 119 -6.35 -11.02 -20.71
CA GLY A 119 -5.30 -11.45 -21.63
C GLY A 119 -4.34 -10.33 -22.05
N GLN A 120 -4.19 -9.30 -21.22
CA GLN A 120 -3.37 -8.12 -21.51
C GLN A 120 -2.08 -8.10 -20.68
N ASP A 121 -1.05 -7.47 -21.21
CA ASP A 121 0.17 -7.19 -20.46
C ASP A 121 -0.12 -6.27 -19.26
N PRO A 122 0.36 -6.58 -18.04
CA PRO A 122 0.08 -5.79 -16.85
C PRO A 122 0.45 -4.31 -16.94
N LEU A 123 1.55 -3.98 -17.63
CA LEU A 123 1.94 -2.59 -17.86
C LEU A 123 0.97 -1.90 -18.83
N ALA A 124 0.70 -2.54 -19.98
CA ALA A 124 -0.22 -2.00 -20.97
C ALA A 124 -1.62 -1.81 -20.40
N PHE A 125 -2.10 -2.76 -19.59
CA PHE A 125 -3.39 -2.69 -18.91
C PHE A 125 -3.50 -1.49 -17.98
N ARG A 126 -2.45 -1.17 -17.22
CA ARG A 126 -2.37 0.02 -16.36
C ARG A 126 -2.29 1.31 -17.16
N LEU A 127 -1.38 1.38 -18.13
CA LEU A 127 -1.17 2.58 -18.94
C LEU A 127 -2.42 3.00 -19.73
N ALA A 128 -3.22 2.04 -20.20
CA ALA A 128 -4.48 2.32 -20.88
C ALA A 128 -5.53 3.01 -19.98
N ARG A 129 -5.35 2.97 -18.65
CA ARG A 129 -6.32 3.46 -17.65
C ARG A 129 -5.72 4.46 -16.67
N LEU A 130 -4.59 5.02 -17.01
CA LEU A 130 -3.85 5.94 -16.14
C LEU A 130 -3.69 7.29 -16.83
N SER A 131 -4.66 8.20 -16.58
CA SER A 131 -4.63 9.56 -17.12
C SER A 131 -3.70 10.50 -16.36
N HIS A 132 -3.34 10.15 -15.10
CA HIS A 132 -2.50 10.98 -14.28
C HIS A 132 -1.05 11.00 -14.79
N GLU A 133 -0.64 12.09 -15.45
CA GLU A 133 0.65 12.21 -16.17
C GLU A 133 1.88 11.84 -15.31
N ARG A 134 1.96 12.33 -14.07
CA ARG A 134 3.15 12.06 -13.22
C ARG A 134 3.24 10.61 -12.80
N LEU A 135 2.10 9.99 -12.47
CA LEU A 135 2.09 8.58 -12.08
C LEU A 135 2.40 7.69 -13.28
N ARG A 136 1.86 8.06 -14.45
CA ARG A 136 2.16 7.41 -15.71
C ARG A 136 3.66 7.48 -16.03
N ALA A 137 4.27 8.66 -15.90
CA ALA A 137 5.68 8.86 -16.20
C ALA A 137 6.60 8.01 -15.31
N VAL A 138 6.33 7.91 -14.00
CA VAL A 138 7.16 7.07 -13.11
C VAL A 138 6.96 5.57 -13.39
N LEU A 139 5.76 5.16 -13.83
CA LEU A 139 5.50 3.78 -14.22
C LEU A 139 6.21 3.41 -15.54
N GLU A 140 6.18 4.29 -16.52
CA GLU A 140 6.90 4.12 -17.78
C GLU A 140 8.43 4.08 -17.56
N ASP A 141 8.98 5.00 -16.76
CA ASP A 141 10.43 5.04 -16.46
C ASP A 141 10.91 3.76 -15.76
N VAL A 142 10.16 3.27 -14.75
CA VAL A 142 10.57 2.03 -14.06
C VAL A 142 10.46 0.80 -14.98
N ALA A 143 9.47 0.76 -15.84
CA ALA A 143 9.30 -0.34 -16.79
C ALA A 143 10.43 -0.37 -17.85
N GLU A 144 10.85 0.80 -18.34
CA GLU A 144 11.99 0.93 -19.24
C GLU A 144 13.29 0.48 -18.55
N ARG A 145 13.59 1.02 -17.37
CA ARG A 145 14.82 0.68 -16.60
C ARG A 145 14.90 -0.80 -16.21
N ALA A 146 13.77 -1.42 -15.97
CA ALA A 146 13.69 -2.84 -15.62
C ALA A 146 13.66 -3.77 -16.84
N ASP A 147 13.74 -3.22 -18.06
CA ASP A 147 13.56 -3.97 -19.30
C ASP A 147 12.30 -4.86 -19.29
N TRP A 148 11.17 -4.27 -18.89
CA TRP A 148 9.89 -4.99 -18.79
C TRP A 148 9.52 -5.74 -20.07
N ALA A 149 9.83 -5.18 -21.23
CA ALA A 149 9.53 -5.79 -22.52
C ALA A 149 10.40 -7.02 -22.80
N GLY A 150 11.66 -7.00 -22.37
CA GLY A 150 12.62 -8.09 -22.50
C GLY A 150 12.61 -9.10 -21.34
N ARG A 151 11.68 -8.97 -20.37
CA ARG A 151 11.65 -9.80 -19.17
C ARG A 151 11.66 -11.28 -19.46
N SER A 152 12.39 -12.02 -18.63
CA SER A 152 12.48 -13.48 -18.72
C SER A 152 11.11 -14.14 -18.53
N ARG A 153 10.87 -15.21 -19.30
CA ARG A 153 9.72 -16.12 -19.12
C ARG A 153 10.19 -17.51 -18.70
N THR A 154 11.40 -17.59 -18.17
CA THR A 154 11.96 -18.85 -17.67
C THR A 154 11.17 -19.32 -16.45
N PRO A 155 10.79 -20.60 -16.35
CA PRO A 155 10.15 -21.13 -15.14
C PRO A 155 11.01 -20.84 -13.90
N GLY A 156 10.37 -20.43 -12.83
CA GLY A 156 11.03 -20.02 -11.59
C GLY A 156 11.50 -18.57 -11.55
N VAL A 157 11.36 -17.82 -12.66
CA VAL A 157 11.64 -16.37 -12.68
C VAL A 157 10.33 -15.62 -12.88
N GLY A 158 10.04 -14.70 -11.98
CA GLY A 158 8.85 -13.84 -12.04
C GLY A 158 9.22 -12.38 -11.96
N MET A 159 8.48 -11.53 -12.68
CA MET A 159 8.64 -10.08 -12.67
C MET A 159 7.28 -9.41 -12.50
N GLY A 160 7.19 -8.46 -11.58
CA GLY A 160 5.97 -7.71 -11.28
C GLY A 160 6.23 -6.22 -11.19
N LEU A 161 5.20 -5.42 -11.48
CA LEU A 161 5.26 -3.97 -11.34
C LEU A 161 4.02 -3.42 -10.62
N ALA A 162 4.21 -2.32 -9.93
CA ALA A 162 3.16 -1.64 -9.19
C ALA A 162 3.40 -0.13 -9.18
N CYS A 163 2.34 0.64 -9.03
CA CYS A 163 2.45 2.07 -8.83
C CYS A 163 1.47 2.59 -7.78
N GLY A 164 1.73 3.79 -7.28
CA GLY A 164 0.88 4.39 -6.26
C GLY A 164 1.18 5.85 -5.99
N THR A 165 0.25 6.47 -5.30
CA THR A 165 0.36 7.85 -4.83
C THR A 165 0.10 7.92 -3.34
N GLU A 166 0.83 8.77 -2.64
CA GLU A 166 0.53 9.12 -1.26
C GLU A 166 1.06 10.52 -0.96
N LYS A 167 0.18 11.38 -0.45
CA LYS A 167 0.52 12.76 -0.02
C LYS A 167 1.30 13.56 -1.07
N GLY A 168 0.89 13.49 -2.32
CA GLY A 168 1.51 14.20 -3.43
C GLY A 168 2.80 13.58 -3.97
N SER A 169 3.20 12.42 -3.48
CA SER A 169 4.30 11.63 -4.03
C SER A 169 3.78 10.58 -5.00
N TYR A 170 4.56 10.31 -6.03
CA TYR A 170 4.28 9.33 -7.08
C TYR A 170 5.41 8.31 -7.12
N VAL A 171 5.05 7.05 -7.06
CA VAL A 171 6.01 5.95 -6.96
C VAL A 171 5.60 4.82 -7.88
N ALA A 172 6.57 4.24 -8.56
CA ALA A 172 6.44 2.97 -9.21
C ALA A 172 7.62 2.07 -8.83
N ALA A 173 7.39 0.78 -8.85
CA ALA A 173 8.41 -0.23 -8.59
C ALA A 173 8.25 -1.42 -9.53
N CYS A 174 9.37 -2.01 -9.92
CA CYS A 174 9.44 -3.29 -10.58
C CYS A 174 10.29 -4.22 -9.71
N ALA A 175 9.86 -5.45 -9.55
CA ALA A 175 10.58 -6.47 -8.80
C ALA A 175 10.74 -7.73 -9.66
N GLU A 176 11.95 -8.28 -9.67
CA GLU A 176 12.23 -9.61 -10.19
C GLU A 176 12.46 -10.57 -9.03
N VAL A 177 11.88 -11.75 -9.12
CA VAL A 177 12.04 -12.82 -8.12
C VAL A 177 12.42 -14.11 -8.81
N VAL A 178 13.27 -14.88 -8.14
CA VAL A 178 13.71 -16.21 -8.58
C VAL A 178 13.38 -17.19 -7.47
N VAL A 179 12.70 -18.28 -7.81
CA VAL A 179 12.23 -19.34 -6.88
C VAL A 179 12.86 -20.68 -7.27
#